data_adefee06b0a74fe62968ebfcb34f70af
#
_entry.id   adefee06b0a74fe62968ebfcb34f70af
#
_cell.length_a   1.000
_cell.length_b   1.000
_cell.length_c   1.000
_cell.angle_alpha   90.00
_cell.angle_beta   90.00
_cell.angle_gamma   90.00
#
_symmetry.space_group_name_H-M   'P 1'
#
loop_
_entity.id
_entity.type
_entity.pdbx_description
1 polymer ?
#
loop_
_entity_poly.entity_id
_entity_poly.type
_entity_poly.pdbx_seq_one_letter_code
_entity_poly.pdbx_strand_id
1 'polypeptide(L)'
;MGCRTFWQMTQPIESYVGRCVSQSIAGSGVSPKSVNYIVFSTMDNNLRHLDVNFARNILEELGLVNCVPVFVSMQQCASSLAALNYARGLFLDPNVNHVLVVAFDFVVEDADRIQPFALFGDAVTSCMMVRGAETGLSLLSYGVNMDFAGLLGRDNFESRKRLVLTTQDGALKESSTHLDDVEMCFSTNFYKPISLFNAGVSGIKRNRLCVETLNTRAHCGNCDWMLNLMHYQECVGLTRGKKYLVQAFAPGFFACGLLESC
;
A
#
# COMPACT_ATOMS: atom_id res chain seq x y z
N MET A 1 8.30 19.90 -9.26
CA MET A 1 8.38 18.60 -8.58
C MET A 1 7.00 18.08 -8.13
N GLY A 2 6.06 18.89 -7.68
CA GLY A 2 4.70 18.52 -7.29
C GLY A 2 4.48 18.42 -5.78
N CYS A 3 5.54 18.46 -4.97
CA CYS A 3 5.45 18.50 -3.51
C CYS A 3 5.53 19.93 -3.01
N ARG A 4 4.66 20.31 -2.07
CA ARG A 4 4.69 21.59 -1.35
C ARG A 4 5.04 21.39 0.11
N THR A 5 4.54 20.31 0.70
CA THR A 5 4.73 19.93 2.10
C THR A 5 4.95 18.42 2.20
N PHE A 6 5.38 17.97 3.35
CA PHE A 6 5.46 16.57 3.72
C PHE A 6 5.00 16.40 5.17
N TRP A 7 4.67 15.19 5.53
CA TRP A 7 4.36 14.83 6.91
C TRP A 7 5.61 14.30 7.59
N GLN A 8 5.78 14.69 8.85
CA GLN A 8 6.85 14.22 9.72
C GLN A 8 6.26 13.79 11.06
N MET A 9 6.61 12.59 11.49
CA MET A 9 6.24 12.10 12.81
C MET A 9 7.06 12.78 13.89
N THR A 10 6.39 13.17 14.99
CA THR A 10 6.98 13.86 16.15
C THR A 10 6.88 13.03 17.42
N GLN A 11 6.26 11.86 17.34
CA GLN A 11 6.09 10.89 18.42
C GLN A 11 6.59 9.52 17.94
N PRO A 12 6.80 8.55 18.84
CA PRO A 12 7.12 7.18 18.45
C PRO A 12 6.09 6.59 17.49
N ILE A 13 6.56 5.77 16.56
CA ILE A 13 5.74 5.16 15.49
C ILE A 13 4.56 4.37 16.05
N GLU A 14 4.73 3.73 17.23
CA GLU A 14 3.70 2.96 17.91
C GLU A 14 2.44 3.80 18.17
N SER A 15 2.60 5.05 18.59
CA SER A 15 1.47 5.96 18.85
C SER A 15 0.65 6.25 17.57
N TYR A 16 1.30 6.33 16.42
CA TYR A 16 0.61 6.54 15.13
C TYR A 16 -0.06 5.26 14.67
N VAL A 17 0.63 4.11 14.79
CA VAL A 17 0.07 2.80 14.46
C VAL A 17 -1.15 2.48 15.34
N GLY A 18 -1.04 2.66 16.66
CA GLY A 18 -2.13 2.43 17.60
C GLY A 18 -3.38 3.24 17.23
N ARG A 19 -3.23 4.54 16.94
CA ARG A 19 -4.35 5.40 16.54
C ARG A 19 -4.95 4.98 15.20
N CYS A 20 -4.11 4.70 14.18
CA CYS A 20 -4.57 4.30 12.86
C CYS A 20 -5.34 2.97 12.91
N VAL A 21 -4.83 1.99 13.64
CA VAL A 21 -5.48 0.68 13.82
C VAL A 21 -6.78 0.81 14.60
N SER A 22 -6.81 1.62 15.69
CA SER A 22 -8.04 1.91 16.44
C SER A 22 -9.14 2.44 15.54
N GLN A 23 -8.82 3.37 14.63
CA GLN A 23 -9.76 3.93 13.67
C GLN A 23 -10.29 2.88 12.69
N SER A 24 -9.41 1.99 12.18
CA SER A 24 -9.83 0.90 11.28
C SER A 24 -10.73 -0.12 11.97
N ILE A 25 -10.44 -0.47 13.22
CA ILE A 25 -11.30 -1.35 14.03
C ILE A 25 -12.66 -0.69 14.26
N ALA A 26 -12.68 0.56 14.72
CA ALA A 26 -13.92 1.30 14.98
C ALA A 26 -14.76 1.47 13.70
N GLY A 27 -14.13 1.83 12.59
CA GLY A 27 -14.79 2.01 11.30
C GLY A 27 -15.35 0.72 10.69
N SER A 28 -14.73 -0.42 10.99
CA SER A 28 -15.20 -1.73 10.52
C SER A 28 -16.33 -2.34 11.36
N GLY A 29 -16.54 -1.85 12.58
CA GLY A 29 -17.48 -2.47 13.54
C GLY A 29 -17.02 -3.84 14.07
N VAL A 30 -15.79 -4.26 13.76
CA VAL A 30 -15.21 -5.54 14.21
C VAL A 30 -14.73 -5.43 15.65
N SER A 31 -15.04 -6.44 16.47
CA SER A 31 -14.49 -6.49 17.84
C SER A 31 -12.98 -6.73 17.82
N PRO A 32 -12.16 -6.02 18.60
CA PRO A 32 -10.72 -6.30 18.72
C PRO A 32 -10.41 -7.77 19.03
N LYS A 33 -11.23 -8.41 19.86
CA LYS A 33 -11.06 -9.83 20.26
C LYS A 33 -11.29 -10.84 19.13
N SER A 34 -11.95 -10.42 18.03
CA SER A 34 -12.24 -11.28 16.87
C SER A 34 -11.25 -11.10 15.73
N VAL A 35 -10.28 -10.20 15.87
CA VAL A 35 -9.21 -10.05 14.87
C VAL A 35 -8.25 -11.24 14.97
N ASN A 36 -8.10 -11.97 13.86
CA ASN A 36 -7.28 -13.17 13.79
C ASN A 36 -5.80 -12.85 13.56
N TYR A 37 -5.53 -11.90 12.67
CA TYR A 37 -4.16 -11.51 12.29
C TYR A 37 -4.04 -10.00 12.17
N ILE A 38 -2.85 -9.50 12.48
CA ILE A 38 -2.38 -8.18 12.09
C ILE A 38 -1.12 -8.33 11.23
N VAL A 39 -1.18 -7.84 10.00
CA VAL A 39 -0.09 -7.93 9.03
C VAL A 39 0.52 -6.54 8.88
N PHE A 40 1.67 -6.35 9.49
CA PHE A 40 2.44 -5.12 9.37
C PHE A 40 3.27 -5.14 8.09
N SER A 41 3.40 -3.97 7.45
CA SER A 41 4.33 -3.78 6.33
C SER A 41 5.08 -2.46 6.45
N THR A 42 6.36 -2.51 6.13
CA THR A 42 7.23 -1.34 6.11
C THR A 42 8.40 -1.59 5.15
N MET A 43 9.09 -0.53 4.74
CA MET A 43 10.36 -0.68 4.04
C MET A 43 11.40 -1.32 4.97
N ASP A 44 12.28 -2.15 4.42
CA ASP A 44 13.24 -2.97 5.19
C ASP A 44 14.22 -2.13 6.04
N ASN A 45 14.58 -0.92 5.63
CA ASN A 45 15.42 -0.04 6.44
C ASN A 45 14.75 0.41 7.74
N ASN A 46 13.41 0.48 7.80
CA ASN A 46 12.68 0.88 9.00
C ASN A 46 12.63 -0.22 10.06
N LEU A 47 12.70 -1.49 9.68
CA LEU A 47 12.61 -2.61 10.63
C LEU A 47 13.64 -2.53 11.76
N ARG A 48 14.86 -2.07 11.47
CA ARG A 48 15.95 -1.94 12.45
C ARG A 48 15.73 -0.82 13.48
N HIS A 49 14.77 0.06 13.24
CA HIS A 49 14.46 1.20 14.09
C HIS A 49 13.20 0.98 14.92
N LEU A 50 12.55 -0.19 14.80
CA LEU A 50 11.42 -0.56 15.63
C LEU A 50 11.90 -1.08 17.00
N ASP A 51 11.12 -0.78 18.05
CA ASP A 51 11.33 -1.41 19.35
C ASP A 51 11.14 -2.93 19.24
N VAL A 52 11.95 -3.68 19.96
CA VAL A 52 11.89 -5.16 19.99
C VAL A 52 10.50 -5.67 20.42
N ASN A 53 9.76 -4.89 21.19
CA ASN A 53 8.40 -5.19 21.64
C ASN A 53 7.31 -4.52 20.80
N PHE A 54 7.65 -3.89 19.68
CA PHE A 54 6.70 -3.12 18.86
C PHE A 54 5.35 -3.82 18.68
N ALA A 55 5.35 -5.04 18.14
CA ALA A 55 4.11 -5.77 17.89
C ALA A 55 3.36 -6.07 19.19
N ARG A 56 4.07 -6.50 20.26
CA ARG A 56 3.46 -6.76 21.56
C ARG A 56 2.78 -5.52 22.13
N ASN A 57 3.45 -4.38 22.11
CA ASN A 57 2.92 -3.14 22.65
C ASN A 57 1.62 -2.72 21.93
N ILE A 58 1.58 -2.85 20.60
CA ILE A 58 0.37 -2.57 19.80
C ILE A 58 -0.76 -3.55 20.15
N LEU A 59 -0.48 -4.84 20.29
CA LEU A 59 -1.49 -5.84 20.62
C LEU A 59 -2.09 -5.60 22.01
N GLU A 60 -1.25 -5.28 23.00
CA GLU A 60 -1.67 -4.97 24.38
C GLU A 60 -2.52 -3.69 24.42
N GLU A 61 -2.06 -2.60 23.82
CA GLU A 61 -2.76 -1.31 23.79
C GLU A 61 -4.16 -1.43 23.18
N LEU A 62 -4.29 -2.22 22.12
CA LEU A 62 -5.54 -2.36 21.36
C LEU A 62 -6.42 -3.52 21.83
N GLY A 63 -6.00 -4.31 22.80
CA GLY A 63 -6.75 -5.48 23.29
C GLY A 63 -6.91 -6.58 22.25
N LEU A 64 -5.92 -6.74 21.36
CA LEU A 64 -5.89 -7.76 20.29
C LEU A 64 -5.38 -9.10 20.82
N VAL A 65 -6.05 -9.65 21.84
CA VAL A 65 -5.59 -10.78 22.66
C VAL A 65 -5.48 -12.11 21.92
N ASN A 66 -6.19 -12.29 20.79
CA ASN A 66 -6.18 -13.49 19.97
C ASN A 66 -5.50 -13.28 18.61
N CYS A 67 -4.88 -12.13 18.42
CA CYS A 67 -4.36 -11.71 17.12
C CYS A 67 -2.91 -12.16 16.94
N VAL A 68 -2.62 -12.79 15.81
CA VAL A 68 -1.26 -13.21 15.44
C VAL A 68 -0.58 -12.10 14.65
N PRO A 69 0.53 -11.51 15.12
CA PRO A 69 1.26 -10.51 14.37
C PRO A 69 2.17 -11.16 13.31
N VAL A 70 2.19 -10.55 12.13
CA VAL A 70 3.06 -10.94 11.00
C VAL A 70 3.69 -9.69 10.41
N PHE A 71 4.95 -9.77 9.98
CA PHE A 71 5.62 -8.73 9.21
C PHE A 71 5.86 -9.15 7.77
N VAL A 72 5.53 -8.28 6.81
CA VAL A 72 5.84 -8.41 5.38
C VAL A 72 6.68 -7.21 4.97
N SER A 73 7.90 -7.46 4.53
CA SER A 73 8.88 -6.44 4.14
C SER A 73 9.70 -6.92 2.95
N MET A 74 10.84 -6.27 2.67
CA MET A 74 11.83 -6.62 1.64
C MET A 74 11.41 -6.31 0.19
N GLN A 75 10.23 -5.74 -0.03
CA GLN A 75 9.78 -5.28 -1.34
C GLN A 75 9.69 -3.74 -1.42
N GLN A 76 10.36 -3.05 -0.49
CA GLN A 76 10.40 -1.58 -0.41
C GLN A 76 8.96 -0.99 -0.45
N CYS A 77 8.70 0.00 -1.32
CA CYS A 77 7.39 0.63 -1.47
C CYS A 77 6.27 -0.34 -1.94
N ALA A 78 6.59 -1.57 -2.37
CA ALA A 78 5.61 -2.58 -2.75
C ALA A 78 5.20 -3.51 -1.59
N SER A 79 5.81 -3.38 -0.41
CA SER A 79 5.58 -4.27 0.74
C SER A 79 4.13 -4.29 1.21
N SER A 80 3.40 -3.17 1.15
CA SER A 80 1.98 -3.14 1.57
C SER A 80 1.05 -3.90 0.62
N LEU A 81 1.33 -3.91 -0.68
CA LEU A 81 0.58 -4.74 -1.62
C LEU A 81 0.88 -6.22 -1.41
N ALA A 82 2.14 -6.58 -1.09
CA ALA A 82 2.50 -7.94 -0.70
C ALA A 82 1.79 -8.35 0.61
N ALA A 83 1.72 -7.46 1.61
CA ALA A 83 0.98 -7.69 2.84
C ALA A 83 -0.52 -7.92 2.60
N LEU A 84 -1.12 -7.14 1.70
CA LEU A 84 -2.52 -7.31 1.31
C LEU A 84 -2.76 -8.70 0.66
N ASN A 85 -1.87 -9.12 -0.24
CA ASN A 85 -1.96 -10.44 -0.86
C ASN A 85 -1.70 -11.58 0.14
N TYR A 86 -0.74 -11.41 1.05
CA TYR A 86 -0.52 -12.37 2.14
C TYR A 86 -1.78 -12.50 3.01
N ALA A 87 -2.38 -11.38 3.41
CA ALA A 87 -3.62 -11.34 4.17
C ALA A 87 -4.78 -12.05 3.43
N ARG A 88 -4.90 -11.84 2.10
CA ARG A 88 -5.85 -12.57 1.25
C ARG A 88 -5.64 -14.09 1.37
N GLY A 89 -4.41 -14.54 1.36
CA GLY A 89 -4.06 -15.98 1.52
C GLY A 89 -4.47 -16.56 2.87
N LEU A 90 -4.47 -15.77 3.96
CA LEU A 90 -4.90 -16.25 5.28
C LEU A 90 -6.37 -16.67 5.31
N PHE A 91 -7.21 -16.10 4.44
CA PHE A 91 -8.61 -16.49 4.31
C PHE A 91 -8.84 -17.86 3.67
N LEU A 92 -7.79 -18.59 3.26
CA LEU A 92 -7.91 -20.01 2.90
C LEU A 92 -8.22 -20.88 4.12
N ASP A 93 -7.81 -20.46 5.33
CA ASP A 93 -8.28 -21.05 6.58
C ASP A 93 -9.72 -20.57 6.87
N PRO A 94 -10.72 -21.47 6.96
CA PRO A 94 -12.10 -21.10 7.21
C PRO A 94 -12.33 -20.42 8.58
N ASN A 95 -11.41 -20.57 9.53
CA ASN A 95 -11.49 -19.94 10.84
C ASN A 95 -11.01 -18.49 10.87
N VAL A 96 -10.36 -18.02 9.80
CA VAL A 96 -9.91 -16.62 9.68
C VAL A 96 -11.01 -15.77 9.07
N ASN A 97 -11.51 -14.81 9.85
CA ASN A 97 -12.60 -13.93 9.45
C ASN A 97 -12.18 -12.46 9.37
N HIS A 98 -11.19 -12.04 10.15
CA HIS A 98 -10.77 -10.63 10.24
C HIS A 98 -9.25 -10.54 10.24
N VAL A 99 -8.71 -9.77 9.30
CA VAL A 99 -7.27 -9.51 9.17
C VAL A 99 -7.06 -8.00 9.05
N LEU A 100 -6.28 -7.44 9.96
CA LEU A 100 -5.78 -6.07 9.85
C LEU A 100 -4.54 -6.05 8.96
N VAL A 101 -4.50 -5.15 8.00
CA VAL A 101 -3.27 -4.83 7.24
C VAL A 101 -2.86 -3.42 7.60
N VAL A 102 -1.62 -3.26 8.02
CA VAL A 102 -1.07 -1.98 8.48
C VAL A 102 0.22 -1.71 7.73
N ALA A 103 0.25 -0.61 7.00
CA ALA A 103 1.45 -0.14 6.33
C ALA A 103 1.95 1.13 7.01
N PHE A 104 3.25 1.23 7.21
CA PHE A 104 3.88 2.43 7.74
C PHE A 104 5.29 2.60 7.22
N ASP A 105 5.68 3.84 6.98
CA ASP A 105 7.05 4.23 6.70
C ASP A 105 7.36 5.57 7.34
N PHE A 106 8.61 5.74 7.75
CA PHE A 106 9.12 6.97 8.33
C PHE A 106 10.60 7.16 7.97
N VAL A 107 11.02 8.39 7.98
CA VAL A 107 12.41 8.77 7.71
C VAL A 107 13.09 9.08 9.03
N VAL A 108 14.19 8.38 9.31
CA VAL A 108 14.94 8.53 10.56
C VAL A 108 15.78 9.81 10.54
N GLU A 109 16.52 10.02 9.46
CA GLU A 109 17.41 11.18 9.29
C GLU A 109 16.81 12.14 8.25
N ASP A 110 16.58 13.39 8.64
CA ASP A 110 15.98 14.38 7.72
C ASP A 110 16.78 14.60 6.43
N ALA A 111 18.07 14.35 6.47
CA ALA A 111 18.92 14.41 5.28
C ALA A 111 18.51 13.39 4.20
N ASP A 112 17.89 12.28 4.59
CA ASP A 112 17.46 11.22 3.69
C ASP A 112 16.09 11.49 3.02
N ARG A 113 15.39 12.55 3.45
CA ARG A 113 14.07 12.89 2.89
C ARG A 113 14.12 13.32 1.43
N ILE A 114 15.21 13.99 1.02
CA ILE A 114 15.32 14.50 -0.34
C ILE A 114 16.08 13.52 -1.21
N GLN A 115 15.37 12.85 -2.11
CA GLN A 115 15.94 11.90 -3.05
C GLN A 115 15.77 12.40 -4.50
N PRO A 116 16.56 11.91 -5.46
CA PRO A 116 16.44 12.34 -6.86
C PRO A 116 15.07 12.09 -7.49
N PHE A 117 14.29 11.16 -6.94
CA PHE A 117 13.01 10.72 -7.48
C PHE A 117 11.80 11.13 -6.62
N ALA A 118 12.00 11.49 -5.35
CA ALA A 118 10.94 11.82 -4.41
C ALA A 118 11.42 12.70 -3.26
N LEU A 119 10.48 13.41 -2.64
CA LEU A 119 10.60 13.93 -1.28
C LEU A 119 9.88 12.93 -0.37
N PHE A 120 10.53 12.43 0.67
CA PHE A 120 9.93 11.47 1.59
C PHE A 120 9.16 12.15 2.72
N GLY A 121 7.96 11.63 2.99
CA GLY A 121 7.14 11.92 4.16
C GLY A 121 6.89 10.66 4.99
N ASP A 122 6.43 10.84 6.22
CA ASP A 122 6.09 9.75 7.12
C ASP A 122 4.60 9.47 7.06
N ALA A 123 4.19 8.20 7.13
CA ALA A 123 2.77 7.85 7.20
C ALA A 123 2.52 6.49 7.83
N VAL A 124 1.29 6.33 8.32
CA VAL A 124 0.68 5.05 8.68
C VAL A 124 -0.67 4.96 7.98
N THR A 125 -0.96 3.81 7.40
CA THR A 125 -2.27 3.46 6.85
C THR A 125 -2.67 2.07 7.33
N SER A 126 -3.97 1.83 7.47
CA SER A 126 -4.47 0.51 7.81
C SER A 126 -5.83 0.24 7.16
N CYS A 127 -6.11 -1.03 6.93
CA CYS A 127 -7.43 -1.48 6.52
C CYS A 127 -7.80 -2.80 7.22
N MET A 128 -9.10 -2.97 7.46
CA MET A 128 -9.66 -4.22 7.94
C MET A 128 -10.13 -5.04 6.74
N MET A 129 -9.60 -6.25 6.59
CA MET A 129 -10.10 -7.24 5.65
C MET A 129 -11.07 -8.17 6.38
N VAL A 130 -12.24 -8.37 5.80
CA VAL A 130 -13.34 -9.14 6.40
C VAL A 130 -13.81 -10.19 5.42
N ARG A 131 -13.96 -11.44 5.87
CA ARG A 131 -14.52 -12.51 5.05
C ARG A 131 -15.98 -12.23 4.69
N GLY A 132 -16.31 -12.28 3.39
CA GLY A 132 -17.69 -12.14 2.92
C GLY A 132 -18.29 -10.77 3.17
N ALA A 133 -17.48 -9.72 3.29
CA ALA A 133 -18.01 -8.35 3.39
C ALA A 133 -18.83 -7.98 2.15
N GLU A 134 -20.00 -7.39 2.37
CA GLU A 134 -20.91 -6.97 1.30
C GLU A 134 -20.67 -5.51 0.85
N THR A 135 -19.81 -4.80 1.56
CA THR A 135 -19.47 -3.40 1.30
C THR A 135 -17.98 -3.17 1.38
N GLY A 136 -17.49 -2.13 0.73
CA GLY A 136 -16.08 -1.75 0.73
C GLY A 136 -15.38 -2.10 -0.59
N LEU A 137 -14.21 -2.70 -0.51
CA LEU A 137 -13.40 -3.05 -1.67
C LEU A 137 -13.02 -4.53 -1.64
N SER A 138 -13.27 -5.24 -2.74
CA SER A 138 -12.81 -6.61 -2.95
C SER A 138 -11.50 -6.62 -3.73
N LEU A 139 -10.49 -7.35 -3.26
CA LEU A 139 -9.26 -7.59 -4.01
C LEU A 139 -9.50 -8.73 -5.00
N LEU A 140 -9.67 -8.39 -6.29
CA LEU A 140 -9.95 -9.35 -7.35
C LEU A 140 -8.72 -10.12 -7.78
N SER A 141 -7.59 -9.42 -7.95
CA SER A 141 -6.33 -10.02 -8.40
C SER A 141 -5.14 -9.26 -7.85
N TYR A 142 -3.98 -9.91 -7.92
CA TYR A 142 -2.70 -9.36 -7.48
C TYR A 142 -1.58 -9.87 -8.38
N GLY A 143 -0.65 -8.98 -8.71
CA GLY A 143 0.57 -9.33 -9.42
C GLY A 143 1.79 -8.71 -8.75
N VAL A 144 2.88 -9.46 -8.71
CA VAL A 144 4.21 -8.96 -8.33
C VAL A 144 5.26 -9.64 -9.16
N ASN A 145 6.22 -8.88 -9.62
CA ASN A 145 7.43 -9.40 -10.26
C ASN A 145 8.65 -8.61 -9.82
N MET A 146 9.80 -9.23 -10.02
CA MET A 146 11.10 -8.70 -9.67
C MET A 146 12.03 -8.73 -10.89
N ASP A 147 12.83 -7.66 -11.03
CA ASP A 147 14.01 -7.60 -11.90
C ASP A 147 15.26 -7.49 -11.02
N PHE A 148 16.07 -8.55 -11.02
CA PHE A 148 17.30 -8.58 -10.22
C PHE A 148 18.30 -7.50 -10.64
N ALA A 149 18.36 -7.13 -11.92
CA ALA A 149 19.20 -6.02 -12.36
C ALA A 149 18.72 -4.69 -11.75
N GLY A 150 17.40 -4.52 -11.59
CA GLY A 150 16.80 -3.37 -10.93
C GLY A 150 17.14 -3.26 -9.45
N LEU A 151 17.22 -4.38 -8.73
CA LEU A 151 17.69 -4.39 -7.33
C LEU A 151 19.13 -3.91 -7.20
N LEU A 152 19.96 -4.15 -8.22
CA LEU A 152 21.34 -3.71 -8.27
C LEU A 152 21.53 -2.31 -8.87
N GLY A 153 20.43 -1.60 -9.20
CA GLY A 153 20.48 -0.30 -9.88
C GLY A 153 21.06 -0.38 -11.31
N ARG A 154 20.96 -1.52 -11.96
CA ARG A 154 21.52 -1.81 -13.30
C ARG A 154 20.43 -2.04 -14.36
N ASP A 155 19.18 -1.80 -14.02
CA ASP A 155 18.06 -1.89 -14.95
C ASP A 155 18.11 -0.75 -15.98
N ASN A 156 17.35 -0.97 -17.06
CA ASN A 156 17.13 0.03 -18.10
C ASN A 156 15.63 0.21 -18.36
N PHE A 157 15.29 1.14 -19.22
CA PHE A 157 13.91 1.44 -19.57
C PHE A 157 13.13 0.20 -20.06
N GLU A 158 13.72 -0.61 -20.93
CA GLU A 158 13.04 -1.77 -21.51
C GLU A 158 12.79 -2.87 -20.47
N SER A 159 13.75 -3.12 -19.55
CA SER A 159 13.55 -4.09 -18.49
C SER A 159 12.47 -3.64 -17.51
N ARG A 160 12.45 -2.34 -17.13
CA ARG A 160 11.39 -1.75 -16.29
C ARG A 160 10.02 -1.85 -16.97
N LYS A 161 9.94 -1.46 -18.23
CA LYS A 161 8.69 -1.53 -19.02
C LYS A 161 8.17 -2.95 -19.08
N ARG A 162 9.04 -3.91 -19.39
CA ARG A 162 8.67 -5.34 -19.42
C ARG A 162 8.18 -5.82 -18.05
N LEU A 163 8.89 -5.48 -16.96
CA LEU A 163 8.50 -5.81 -15.60
C LEU A 163 7.08 -5.32 -15.29
N VAL A 164 6.80 -4.04 -15.57
CA VAL A 164 5.50 -3.41 -15.34
C VAL A 164 4.40 -4.08 -16.16
N LEU A 165 4.58 -4.17 -17.48
CA LEU A 165 3.55 -4.70 -18.37
C LEU A 165 3.25 -6.17 -18.10
N THR A 166 4.28 -7.01 -17.91
CA THR A 166 4.06 -8.44 -17.62
C THR A 166 3.30 -8.64 -16.31
N THR A 167 3.62 -7.86 -15.28
CA THR A 167 2.96 -7.95 -13.98
C THR A 167 1.51 -7.51 -14.06
N GLN A 168 1.28 -6.34 -14.67
CA GLN A 168 -0.05 -5.75 -14.79
C GLN A 168 -0.96 -6.61 -15.67
N ASP A 169 -0.47 -7.07 -16.83
CA ASP A 169 -1.23 -7.93 -17.74
C ASP A 169 -1.62 -9.25 -17.05
N GLY A 170 -0.70 -9.82 -16.24
CA GLY A 170 -1.00 -11.00 -15.42
C GLY A 170 -2.17 -10.77 -14.46
N ALA A 171 -2.14 -9.69 -13.69
CA ALA A 171 -3.19 -9.35 -12.73
C ALA A 171 -4.53 -9.04 -13.43
N LEU A 172 -4.51 -8.28 -14.53
CA LEU A 172 -5.70 -7.97 -15.30
C LEU A 172 -6.33 -9.22 -15.93
N LYS A 173 -5.50 -10.14 -16.43
CA LYS A 173 -5.95 -11.42 -17.00
C LYS A 173 -6.58 -12.33 -15.93
N GLU A 174 -5.98 -12.43 -14.74
CA GLU A 174 -6.53 -13.22 -13.61
C GLU A 174 -7.94 -12.77 -13.27
N SER A 175 -8.21 -11.48 -13.31
CA SER A 175 -9.54 -10.88 -13.00
C SER A 175 -10.45 -10.73 -14.23
N SER A 176 -10.05 -11.21 -15.40
CA SER A 176 -10.79 -11.02 -16.67
C SER A 176 -11.18 -9.56 -16.92
N THR A 177 -10.26 -8.63 -16.66
CA THR A 177 -10.48 -7.19 -16.75
C THR A 177 -9.57 -6.57 -17.81
N HIS A 178 -10.08 -5.63 -18.58
CA HIS A 178 -9.27 -4.80 -19.48
C HIS A 178 -8.83 -3.52 -18.79
N LEU A 179 -7.66 -2.98 -19.17
CA LEU A 179 -7.15 -1.74 -18.58
C LEU A 179 -8.12 -0.55 -18.81
N ASP A 180 -8.87 -0.56 -19.89
CA ASP A 180 -9.86 0.47 -20.18
C ASP A 180 -11.10 0.43 -19.24
N ASP A 181 -11.33 -0.68 -18.54
CA ASP A 181 -12.41 -0.83 -17.54
C ASP A 181 -12.02 -0.27 -16.18
N VAL A 182 -10.74 0.07 -15.98
CA VAL A 182 -10.24 0.66 -14.74
C VAL A 182 -10.68 2.12 -14.66
N GLU A 183 -11.40 2.46 -13.60
CA GLU A 183 -11.88 3.83 -13.35
C GLU A 183 -10.74 4.76 -12.95
N MET A 184 -9.92 4.35 -11.99
CA MET A 184 -8.79 5.13 -11.46
C MET A 184 -7.64 4.22 -11.06
N CYS A 185 -6.42 4.72 -11.20
CA CYS A 185 -5.19 4.08 -10.74
C CYS A 185 -4.56 4.89 -9.61
N PHE A 186 -4.31 4.25 -8.47
CA PHE A 186 -3.62 4.80 -7.31
C PHE A 186 -2.19 4.27 -7.27
N SER A 187 -1.21 5.15 -7.31
CA SER A 187 0.18 4.77 -7.53
C SER A 187 1.13 5.41 -6.52
N THR A 188 2.38 5.01 -6.56
CA THR A 188 3.48 5.60 -5.79
C THR A 188 3.68 7.07 -6.10
N ASN A 189 3.87 7.90 -5.07
CA ASN A 189 4.04 9.35 -5.13
C ASN A 189 5.49 9.76 -5.44
N PHE A 190 5.96 9.49 -6.64
CA PHE A 190 7.20 10.10 -7.11
C PHE A 190 6.99 11.57 -7.52
N TYR A 191 8.07 12.32 -7.74
CA TYR A 191 7.94 13.64 -8.35
C TYR A 191 7.07 13.57 -9.60
N LYS A 192 6.18 14.54 -9.77
CA LYS A 192 5.11 14.51 -10.78
C LYS A 192 5.56 14.09 -12.19
N PRO A 193 6.72 14.54 -12.74
CA PRO A 193 7.18 14.05 -14.04
C PRO A 193 7.44 12.54 -14.05
N ILE A 194 7.98 11.98 -12.95
CA ILE A 194 8.28 10.56 -12.84
C ILE A 194 6.97 9.74 -12.71
N SER A 195 6.02 10.22 -11.89
CA SER A 195 4.70 9.56 -11.78
C SER A 195 3.98 9.52 -13.11
N LEU A 196 4.00 10.61 -13.89
CA LEU A 196 3.40 10.66 -15.22
C LEU A 196 4.12 9.75 -16.22
N PHE A 197 5.44 9.67 -16.15
CA PHE A 197 6.24 8.75 -16.97
C PHE A 197 5.89 7.29 -16.66
N ASN A 198 5.86 6.91 -15.37
CA ASN A 198 5.50 5.56 -14.94
C ASN A 198 4.06 5.18 -15.34
N ALA A 199 3.11 6.13 -15.24
CA ALA A 199 1.76 5.93 -15.74
C ALA A 199 1.73 5.64 -17.24
N GLY A 200 2.52 6.39 -18.03
CA GLY A 200 2.66 6.15 -19.47
C GLY A 200 3.24 4.76 -19.78
N VAL A 201 4.25 4.31 -19.01
CA VAL A 201 4.81 2.95 -19.11
C VAL A 201 3.77 1.88 -18.83
N SER A 202 2.90 2.11 -17.83
CA SER A 202 1.79 1.21 -17.45
C SER A 202 0.57 1.31 -18.37
N GLY A 203 0.58 2.18 -19.38
CA GLY A 203 -0.59 2.45 -20.25
C GLY A 203 -1.72 3.22 -19.56
N ILE A 204 -1.49 3.76 -18.37
CA ILE A 204 -2.48 4.53 -17.61
C ILE A 204 -2.61 5.94 -18.18
N LYS A 205 -3.83 6.30 -18.59
CA LYS A 205 -4.14 7.65 -19.06
C LYS A 205 -3.98 8.66 -17.91
N ARG A 206 -3.43 9.85 -18.18
CA ARG A 206 -3.15 10.88 -17.18
C ARG A 206 -4.37 11.23 -16.30
N ASN A 207 -5.55 11.29 -16.88
CA ASN A 207 -6.79 11.58 -16.17
C ASN A 207 -7.33 10.43 -15.32
N ARG A 208 -6.70 9.26 -15.40
CA ARG A 208 -6.99 8.09 -14.57
C ARG A 208 -5.88 7.79 -13.55
N LEU A 209 -4.87 8.65 -13.45
CA LEU A 209 -3.82 8.52 -12.43
C LEU A 209 -4.15 9.43 -11.25
N CYS A 210 -4.28 8.86 -10.06
CA CYS A 210 -4.40 9.57 -8.80
C CYS A 210 -3.09 9.49 -8.01
N VAL A 211 -2.42 10.63 -7.87
CA VAL A 211 -1.24 10.87 -7.03
C VAL A 211 -1.39 12.23 -6.32
N GLU A 212 -2.60 12.57 -5.95
CA GLU A 212 -2.95 13.91 -5.44
C GLU A 212 -2.35 14.18 -4.06
N THR A 213 -2.14 13.13 -3.24
CA THR A 213 -1.51 13.25 -1.93
C THR A 213 -0.02 13.64 -2.01
N LEU A 214 0.62 13.47 -3.17
CA LEU A 214 1.98 13.94 -3.44
C LEU A 214 2.18 15.42 -3.06
N ASN A 215 1.18 16.26 -3.33
CA ASN A 215 1.28 17.70 -3.10
C ASN A 215 1.42 18.07 -1.61
N THR A 216 0.78 17.32 -0.72
CA THR A 216 0.65 17.66 0.70
C THR A 216 1.35 16.68 1.64
N ARG A 217 1.59 15.45 1.19
CA ARG A 217 2.14 14.35 2.02
C ARG A 217 3.48 13.85 1.51
N ALA A 218 3.83 14.20 0.26
CA ALA A 218 5.02 13.72 -0.45
C ALA A 218 4.97 12.19 -0.70
N HIS A 219 6.11 11.51 -0.76
CA HIS A 219 6.21 10.06 -0.92
C HIS A 219 6.29 9.40 0.45
N CYS A 220 5.25 8.68 0.83
CA CYS A 220 5.13 7.99 2.11
C CYS A 220 5.41 6.48 1.98
N GLY A 221 6.40 6.12 1.17
CA GLY A 221 6.83 4.73 1.02
C GLY A 221 5.71 3.80 0.55
N ASN A 222 5.52 2.71 1.28
CA ASN A 222 4.51 1.71 0.94
C ASN A 222 3.07 2.12 1.31
N CYS A 223 2.86 3.31 1.91
CA CYS A 223 1.53 3.85 2.22
C CYS A 223 0.86 4.57 1.04
N ASP A 224 1.61 4.99 0.03
CA ASP A 224 1.14 5.95 -0.99
C ASP A 224 -0.15 5.57 -1.69
N TRP A 225 -0.27 4.35 -2.19
CA TRP A 225 -1.46 3.94 -2.92
C TRP A 225 -2.72 3.94 -2.05
N MET A 226 -2.60 3.55 -0.75
CA MET A 226 -3.70 3.63 0.20
C MET A 226 -4.08 5.07 0.50
N LEU A 227 -3.10 5.95 0.70
CA LEU A 227 -3.34 7.37 0.92
C LEU A 227 -4.04 8.03 -0.26
N ASN A 228 -3.62 7.71 -1.50
CA ASN A 228 -4.27 8.20 -2.71
C ASN A 228 -5.69 7.65 -2.87
N LEU A 229 -5.92 6.37 -2.56
CA LEU A 229 -7.24 5.75 -2.57
C LEU A 229 -8.18 6.42 -1.56
N MET A 230 -7.73 6.61 -0.32
CA MET A 230 -8.50 7.27 0.74
C MET A 230 -8.84 8.71 0.37
N HIS A 231 -7.86 9.46 -0.15
CA HIS A 231 -8.08 10.82 -0.62
C HIS A 231 -9.12 10.87 -1.76
N TYR A 232 -9.04 9.97 -2.72
CA TYR A 232 -10.03 9.88 -3.79
C TYR A 232 -11.41 9.53 -3.26
N GLN A 233 -11.52 8.60 -2.31
CA GLN A 233 -12.77 8.25 -1.67
C GLN A 233 -13.39 9.43 -0.93
N GLU A 234 -12.60 10.23 -0.24
CA GLU A 234 -13.05 11.43 0.48
C GLU A 234 -13.51 12.56 -0.45
N CYS A 235 -12.80 12.79 -1.55
CA CYS A 235 -13.05 13.92 -2.43
C CYS A 235 -14.04 13.63 -3.56
N VAL A 236 -14.08 12.40 -4.06
CA VAL A 236 -14.87 11.99 -5.25
C VAL A 236 -15.87 10.89 -4.90
N GLY A 237 -15.46 9.93 -4.07
CA GLY A 237 -16.22 8.73 -3.76
C GLY A 237 -15.89 7.56 -4.68
N LEU A 238 -15.96 6.35 -4.13
CA LEU A 238 -15.86 5.12 -4.90
C LEU A 238 -17.25 4.72 -5.41
N THR A 239 -17.32 4.38 -6.68
CA THR A 239 -18.58 3.97 -7.31
C THR A 239 -18.72 2.46 -7.28
N ARG A 240 -19.85 1.95 -6.79
CA ARG A 240 -20.15 0.52 -6.72
C ARG A 240 -20.01 -0.16 -8.10
N GLY A 241 -19.39 -1.33 -8.13
CA GLY A 241 -19.12 -2.11 -9.34
C GLY A 241 -17.99 -1.57 -10.22
N LYS A 242 -17.38 -0.43 -9.84
CA LYS A 242 -16.21 0.09 -10.56
C LYS A 242 -14.93 -0.56 -10.07
N LYS A 243 -13.99 -0.70 -10.99
CA LYS A 243 -12.69 -1.31 -10.75
C LYS A 243 -11.60 -0.24 -10.63
N TYR A 244 -10.70 -0.46 -9.71
CA TYR A 244 -9.61 0.44 -9.36
C TYR A 244 -8.30 -0.32 -9.35
N LEU A 245 -7.29 0.21 -10.02
CA LEU A 245 -5.95 -0.36 -10.04
C LEU A 245 -5.09 0.30 -8.96
N VAL A 246 -4.42 -0.49 -8.15
CA VAL A 246 -3.40 -0.02 -7.22
C VAL A 246 -2.03 -0.49 -7.69
N GLN A 247 -1.03 0.39 -7.63
CA GLN A 247 0.31 0.11 -8.12
C GLN A 247 1.37 0.59 -7.11
N ALA A 248 2.43 -0.19 -7.00
CA ALA A 248 3.61 0.19 -6.24
C ALA A 248 4.88 -0.08 -7.05
N PHE A 249 5.67 0.98 -7.22
CA PHE A 249 6.97 0.94 -7.87
C PHE A 249 8.06 1.00 -6.81
N ALA A 250 9.00 0.08 -6.88
CA ALA A 250 10.18 0.06 -6.03
C ALA A 250 11.42 -0.36 -6.84
N PRO A 251 12.66 -0.07 -6.38
CA PRO A 251 13.85 -0.55 -7.06
C PRO A 251 13.81 -2.08 -7.25
N GLY A 252 13.79 -2.52 -8.51
CA GLY A 252 13.73 -3.94 -8.87
C GLY A 252 12.40 -4.63 -8.64
N PHE A 253 11.36 -3.96 -8.10
CA PHE A 253 10.03 -4.54 -7.91
C PHE A 253 8.95 -3.69 -8.55
N PHE A 254 7.95 -4.37 -9.05
CA PHE A 254 6.65 -3.77 -9.37
C PHE A 254 5.54 -4.69 -8.87
N ALA A 255 4.60 -4.12 -8.15
CA ALA A 255 3.41 -4.82 -7.69
C ALA A 255 2.16 -4.04 -8.10
N CYS A 256 1.08 -4.76 -8.38
CA CYS A 256 -0.24 -4.18 -8.62
C CYS A 256 -1.35 -5.07 -8.07
N GLY A 257 -2.49 -4.47 -7.79
CA GLY A 257 -3.70 -5.17 -7.38
C GLY A 257 -4.91 -4.53 -8.04
N LEU A 258 -5.90 -5.34 -8.39
CA LEU A 258 -7.19 -4.85 -8.88
C LEU A 258 -8.22 -4.95 -7.76
N LEU A 259 -8.85 -3.82 -7.47
CA LEU A 259 -9.90 -3.68 -6.48
C LEU A 259 -11.24 -3.42 -7.17
N GLU A 260 -12.32 -3.93 -6.61
CA GLU A 260 -13.69 -3.62 -7.04
C GLU A 260 -14.49 -3.07 -5.84
N SER A 261 -15.22 -1.98 -6.07
CA SER A 261 -16.12 -1.42 -5.05
C SER A 261 -17.41 -2.23 -4.99
N CYS A 262 -17.74 -2.73 -3.80
CA CYS A 262 -18.94 -3.55 -3.54
C CYS A 262 -20.14 -2.72 -3.10
#